data_00da1c988c962d301aba40309bdd23ec
#
_entry.id   00da1c988c962d301aba40309bdd23ec
#
_cell.length_a   1.000
_cell.length_b   1.000
_cell.length_c   1.000
_cell.angle_alpha   90.00
_cell.angle_beta   90.00
_cell.angle_gamma   90.00
#
_symmetry.space_group_name_H-M   'P 1'
#
loop_
_entity.id
_entity.type
_entity.pdbx_description
1 polymer ?
#
loop_
_entity_poly.entity_id
_entity_poly.type
_entity_poly.pdbx_seq_one_letter_code
_entity_poly.pdbx_strand_id
1 'polypeptide(L)'
;MKAIVLTCDRYHEITNHMLKTYQELWPTNNLIFRIPWNNNFPKFIADEWGDKVEFVKTPVEFKPTIEGLLSDIEDDEWIYWATDDSYLVEINQQAADLVREFVEVNTNDNIWSVIFYNGQYDICHRTVNFNEYLQYKGLKLCHKNKITYQWQHQFCRSKVIKTMFDCLDEPEFPKQMDHMQKEEKSKPFWNLIEKGMWLVTENNSVVMAEPTTRGKLTKNGYESFKNYGLEIPSQFEVSDARIIKR
;
A
#
# COMPACT_ATOMS: atom_id res chain seq x y z
N MET A 1 3.69 -13.78 -4.27
CA MET A 1 3.17 -13.13 -3.04
C MET A 1 1.85 -12.42 -3.34
N LYS A 2 0.87 -12.46 -2.42
CA LYS A 2 -0.40 -11.74 -2.59
C LYS A 2 -0.21 -10.24 -2.32
N ALA A 3 -0.69 -9.41 -3.24
CA ALA A 3 -0.80 -7.97 -3.08
C ALA A 3 -2.27 -7.61 -2.82
N ILE A 4 -2.56 -7.13 -1.64
CA ILE A 4 -3.91 -6.77 -1.22
C ILE A 4 -4.18 -5.33 -1.63
N VAL A 5 -5.16 -5.12 -2.49
CA VAL A 5 -5.52 -3.78 -2.99
C VAL A 5 -6.81 -3.32 -2.34
N LEU A 6 -6.73 -2.25 -1.54
CA LEU A 6 -7.92 -1.60 -1.02
C LEU A 6 -8.52 -0.71 -2.11
N THR A 7 -9.64 -1.15 -2.66
CA THR A 7 -10.39 -0.47 -3.72
C THR A 7 -11.88 -0.85 -3.66
N CYS A 8 -12.68 -0.33 -4.56
CA CYS A 8 -14.09 -0.71 -4.74
C CYS A 8 -14.51 -0.56 -6.22
N ASP A 9 -15.69 -1.07 -6.58
CA ASP A 9 -16.20 -1.07 -7.96
C ASP A 9 -16.04 0.27 -8.68
N ARG A 10 -16.26 1.36 -7.96
CA ARG A 10 -16.19 2.73 -8.50
C ARG A 10 -14.78 3.11 -8.97
N TYR A 11 -13.76 2.49 -8.41
CA TYR A 11 -12.36 2.86 -8.63
C TYR A 11 -11.57 1.81 -9.41
N HIS A 12 -12.22 0.82 -10.00
CA HIS A 12 -11.56 -0.22 -10.78
C HIS A 12 -10.75 0.32 -11.96
N GLU A 13 -11.17 1.42 -12.61
CA GLU A 13 -10.37 2.07 -13.65
C GLU A 13 -9.07 2.65 -13.09
N ILE A 14 -9.12 3.23 -11.89
CA ILE A 14 -7.94 3.73 -11.18
C ILE A 14 -7.03 2.56 -10.82
N THR A 15 -7.61 1.50 -10.26
CA THR A 15 -6.87 0.27 -9.93
C THR A 15 -6.19 -0.31 -11.16
N ASN A 16 -6.89 -0.37 -12.30
CA ASN A 16 -6.31 -0.86 -13.55
C ASN A 16 -5.10 -0.03 -13.99
N HIS A 17 -5.22 1.28 -13.91
CA HIS A 17 -4.10 2.18 -14.24
C HIS A 17 -2.92 2.02 -13.25
N MET A 18 -3.21 1.84 -11.97
CA MET A 18 -2.17 1.51 -10.98
C MET A 18 -1.42 0.23 -11.37
N LEU A 19 -2.13 -0.83 -11.76
CA LEU A 19 -1.50 -2.08 -12.20
C LEU A 19 -0.57 -1.87 -13.40
N LYS A 20 -0.95 -0.99 -14.36
CA LYS A 20 -0.10 -0.64 -15.51
C LYS A 20 1.20 0.01 -15.07
N THR A 21 1.17 0.92 -14.10
CA THR A 21 2.40 1.53 -13.57
C THR A 21 3.31 0.48 -12.90
N TYR A 22 2.74 -0.48 -12.18
CA TYR A 22 3.52 -1.61 -11.64
C TYR A 22 4.14 -2.46 -12.73
N GLN A 23 3.40 -2.79 -13.79
CA GLN A 23 3.92 -3.60 -14.90
C GLN A 23 5.01 -2.86 -15.68
N GLU A 24 4.86 -1.55 -15.87
CA GLU A 24 5.81 -0.73 -16.61
C GLU A 24 7.09 -0.49 -15.82
N LEU A 25 6.96 -0.07 -14.55
CA LEU A 25 8.09 0.36 -13.73
C LEU A 25 8.77 -0.80 -12.98
N TRP A 26 8.01 -1.84 -12.65
CA TRP A 26 8.52 -3.01 -11.91
C TRP A 26 8.09 -4.34 -12.55
N PRO A 27 8.51 -4.62 -13.80
CA PRO A 27 8.11 -5.82 -14.54
C PRO A 27 8.57 -7.13 -13.88
N THR A 28 9.60 -7.08 -13.02
CA THR A 28 10.14 -8.22 -12.28
C THR A 28 9.37 -8.53 -10.99
N ASN A 29 8.36 -7.73 -10.63
CA ASN A 29 7.53 -8.06 -9.49
C ASN A 29 6.77 -9.37 -9.76
N ASN A 30 6.67 -10.22 -8.72
CA ASN A 30 5.91 -11.47 -8.76
C ASN A 30 4.62 -11.37 -7.94
N LEU A 31 4.06 -10.15 -7.84
CA LEU A 31 2.86 -9.89 -7.08
C LEU A 31 1.63 -10.43 -7.82
N ILE A 32 0.73 -11.05 -7.08
CA ILE A 32 -0.63 -11.39 -7.53
C ILE A 32 -1.56 -10.42 -6.84
N PHE A 33 -2.14 -9.51 -7.60
CA PHE A 33 -2.98 -8.45 -7.06
C PHE A 33 -4.38 -8.97 -6.76
N ARG A 34 -4.73 -9.00 -5.48
CA ARG A 34 -6.05 -9.40 -5.00
C ARG A 34 -6.95 -8.19 -4.90
N ILE A 35 -7.97 -8.16 -5.74
CA ILE A 35 -8.85 -7.02 -5.98
C ILE A 35 -10.26 -7.35 -5.52
N PRO A 36 -10.88 -6.56 -4.61
CA PRO A 36 -12.27 -6.75 -4.22
C PRO A 36 -13.21 -6.28 -5.32
N TRP A 37 -14.37 -6.90 -5.39
CA TRP A 37 -15.50 -6.42 -6.16
C TRP A 37 -16.80 -6.63 -5.39
N ASN A 38 -17.75 -5.71 -5.53
CA ASN A 38 -18.97 -5.72 -4.75
C ASN A 38 -20.19 -6.14 -5.61
N ASN A 39 -20.57 -5.29 -6.57
CA ASN A 39 -21.75 -5.49 -7.41
C ASN A 39 -21.37 -5.71 -8.89
N ASN A 40 -20.27 -5.09 -9.36
CA ASN A 40 -19.87 -5.11 -10.75
C ASN A 40 -18.49 -5.76 -10.90
N PHE A 41 -18.47 -6.98 -11.39
CA PHE A 41 -17.23 -7.70 -11.66
C PHE A 41 -16.40 -6.96 -12.73
N PRO A 42 -15.14 -6.59 -12.47
CA PRO A 42 -14.31 -5.83 -13.41
C PRO A 42 -13.71 -6.72 -14.50
N LYS A 43 -14.56 -7.20 -15.41
CA LYS A 43 -14.17 -8.11 -16.49
C LYS A 43 -12.99 -7.59 -17.30
N PHE A 44 -12.92 -6.28 -17.55
CA PHE A 44 -11.85 -5.66 -18.31
C PHE A 44 -10.47 -5.83 -17.65
N ILE A 45 -10.40 -5.77 -16.31
CA ILE A 45 -9.15 -6.05 -15.58
C ILE A 45 -8.82 -7.54 -15.69
N ALA A 46 -9.81 -8.43 -15.53
CA ALA A 46 -9.60 -9.86 -15.64
C ALA A 46 -9.07 -10.27 -17.04
N ASP A 47 -9.64 -9.69 -18.08
CA ASP A 47 -9.24 -9.95 -19.47
C ASP A 47 -7.83 -9.42 -19.78
N GLU A 48 -7.43 -8.28 -19.17
CA GLU A 48 -6.12 -7.65 -19.40
C GLU A 48 -4.99 -8.33 -18.62
N TRP A 49 -5.23 -8.74 -17.36
CA TRP A 49 -4.19 -9.15 -16.44
C TRP A 49 -4.09 -10.66 -16.20
N GLY A 50 -5.14 -11.42 -16.51
CA GLY A 50 -5.13 -12.88 -16.40
C GLY A 50 -4.77 -13.37 -14.99
N ASP A 51 -3.75 -14.20 -14.90
CA ASP A 51 -3.25 -14.81 -13.65
C ASP A 51 -2.47 -13.86 -12.71
N LYS A 52 -2.24 -12.63 -13.13
CA LYS A 52 -1.64 -11.60 -12.27
C LYS A 52 -2.63 -10.96 -11.31
N VAL A 53 -3.92 -11.21 -11.48
CA VAL A 53 -4.98 -10.70 -10.62
C VAL A 53 -5.85 -11.82 -10.09
N GLU A 54 -6.29 -11.67 -8.85
CA GLU A 54 -7.26 -12.52 -8.17
C GLU A 54 -8.41 -11.65 -7.69
N PHE A 55 -9.64 -12.05 -7.97
CA PHE A 55 -10.82 -11.28 -7.59
C PHE A 55 -11.57 -11.94 -6.43
N VAL A 56 -11.86 -11.11 -5.42
CA VAL A 56 -12.63 -11.55 -4.25
C VAL A 56 -13.95 -10.78 -4.20
N LYS A 57 -15.07 -11.51 -4.18
CA LYS A 57 -16.37 -10.89 -3.97
C LYS A 57 -16.52 -10.53 -2.50
N THR A 58 -16.75 -9.26 -2.21
CA THR A 58 -16.85 -8.75 -0.86
C THR A 58 -18.10 -7.87 -0.68
N PRO A 59 -18.54 -7.63 0.56
CA PRO A 59 -19.46 -6.54 0.86
C PRO A 59 -18.86 -5.17 0.50
N VAL A 60 -19.66 -4.11 0.64
CA VAL A 60 -19.23 -2.74 0.31
C VAL A 60 -18.45 -2.09 1.46
N GLU A 61 -18.70 -2.55 2.68
CA GLU A 61 -18.12 -2.03 3.90
C GLU A 61 -16.64 -2.37 4.00
N PHE A 62 -15.84 -1.49 4.59
CA PHE A 62 -14.38 -1.64 4.61
C PHE A 62 -13.90 -2.87 5.38
N LYS A 63 -14.36 -3.04 6.61
CA LYS A 63 -13.92 -4.16 7.45
C LYS A 63 -14.24 -5.50 6.82
N PRO A 64 -15.49 -5.81 6.42
CA PRO A 64 -15.81 -7.06 5.74
C PRO A 64 -15.06 -7.23 4.40
N THR A 65 -14.74 -6.14 3.69
CA THR A 65 -13.91 -6.21 2.48
C THR A 65 -12.51 -6.73 2.82
N ILE A 66 -11.88 -6.17 3.85
CA ILE A 66 -10.54 -6.60 4.29
C ILE A 66 -10.57 -8.04 4.83
N GLU A 67 -11.58 -8.39 5.63
CA GLU A 67 -11.78 -9.76 6.12
C GLU A 67 -11.87 -10.74 4.95
N GLY A 68 -12.64 -10.41 3.92
CA GLY A 68 -12.75 -11.23 2.71
C GLY A 68 -11.44 -11.34 1.95
N LEU A 69 -10.72 -10.23 1.77
CA LEU A 69 -9.43 -10.21 1.07
C LEU A 69 -8.32 -10.98 1.81
N LEU A 70 -8.41 -11.11 3.12
CA LEU A 70 -7.41 -11.77 3.97
C LEU A 70 -7.87 -13.12 4.54
N SER A 71 -9.03 -13.64 4.12
CA SER A 71 -9.68 -14.80 4.74
C SER A 71 -8.88 -16.10 4.72
N ASP A 72 -8.03 -16.29 3.71
CA ASP A 72 -7.18 -17.48 3.50
C ASP A 72 -5.68 -17.16 3.69
N ILE A 73 -5.36 -16.04 4.33
CA ILE A 73 -3.99 -15.59 4.60
C ILE A 73 -3.74 -15.69 6.10
N GLU A 74 -2.70 -16.43 6.48
CA GLU A 74 -2.32 -16.58 7.88
C GLU A 74 -1.77 -15.25 8.45
N ASP A 75 -1.88 -15.07 9.78
CA ASP A 75 -1.50 -13.81 10.44
C ASP A 75 -0.05 -13.41 10.25
N ASP A 76 0.85 -14.38 10.21
CA ASP A 76 2.29 -14.16 10.02
C ASP A 76 2.74 -14.25 8.57
N GLU A 77 1.79 -14.43 7.62
CA GLU A 77 2.10 -14.41 6.20
C GLU A 77 2.41 -12.99 5.73
N TRP A 78 3.44 -12.86 4.88
CA TRP A 78 3.78 -11.61 4.24
C TRP A 78 2.83 -11.31 3.09
N ILE A 79 2.31 -10.09 3.08
CA ILE A 79 1.53 -9.52 1.99
C ILE A 79 2.18 -8.23 1.49
N TYR A 80 1.87 -7.86 0.26
CA TYR A 80 2.07 -6.51 -0.22
C TYR A 80 0.76 -5.75 -0.05
N TRP A 81 0.77 -4.69 0.75
CA TRP A 81 -0.40 -3.85 0.99
C TRP A 81 -0.39 -2.64 0.05
N ALA A 82 -1.51 -2.36 -0.61
CA ALA A 82 -1.68 -1.25 -1.54
C ALA A 82 -3.06 -0.59 -1.41
N THR A 83 -3.11 0.70 -1.74
CA THR A 83 -4.35 1.46 -1.90
C THR A 83 -4.46 1.97 -3.33
N ASP A 84 -5.65 2.04 -3.88
CA ASP A 84 -5.88 2.41 -5.27
C ASP A 84 -5.60 3.88 -5.59
N ASP A 85 -5.51 4.73 -4.59
CA ASP A 85 -5.22 6.16 -4.72
C ASP A 85 -3.72 6.51 -4.58
N SER A 86 -2.85 5.51 -4.49
CA SER A 86 -1.41 5.68 -4.41
C SER A 86 -0.70 4.90 -5.53
N TYR A 87 0.19 5.56 -6.28
CA TYR A 87 0.84 4.98 -7.46
C TYR A 87 2.35 4.99 -7.37
N LEU A 88 2.97 3.94 -7.93
CA LEU A 88 4.38 4.00 -8.32
C LEU A 88 4.54 4.97 -9.49
N VAL A 89 5.45 5.93 -9.38
CA VAL A 89 5.81 6.84 -10.47
C VAL A 89 7.29 6.76 -10.85
N GLU A 90 8.12 6.27 -9.95
CA GLU A 90 9.53 5.98 -10.19
C GLU A 90 9.98 4.83 -9.28
N ILE A 91 10.91 3.99 -9.76
CA ILE A 91 11.43 2.86 -9.01
C ILE A 91 12.91 2.60 -9.32
N ASN A 92 13.66 2.30 -8.28
CA ASN A 92 14.92 1.56 -8.40
C ASN A 92 14.59 0.06 -8.34
N GLN A 93 14.47 -0.58 -9.51
CA GLN A 93 14.05 -1.99 -9.61
C GLN A 93 14.94 -2.91 -8.79
N GLN A 94 16.28 -2.72 -8.85
CA GLN A 94 17.21 -3.56 -8.10
C GLN A 94 16.97 -3.46 -6.60
N ALA A 95 16.76 -2.26 -6.07
CA ALA A 95 16.48 -2.08 -4.65
C ALA A 95 15.10 -2.66 -4.25
N ALA A 96 14.08 -2.48 -5.08
CA ALA A 96 12.75 -3.04 -4.82
C ALA A 96 12.76 -4.58 -4.87
N ASP A 97 13.47 -5.18 -5.81
CA ASP A 97 13.67 -6.63 -5.88
C ASP A 97 14.41 -7.17 -4.65
N LEU A 98 15.42 -6.46 -4.16
CA LEU A 98 16.12 -6.83 -2.92
C LEU A 98 15.23 -6.73 -1.69
N VAL A 99 14.35 -5.73 -1.61
CA VAL A 99 13.35 -5.64 -0.52
C VAL A 99 12.39 -6.83 -0.58
N ARG A 100 11.86 -7.14 -1.75
CA ARG A 100 10.97 -8.28 -1.94
C ARG A 100 11.67 -9.60 -1.58
N GLU A 101 12.88 -9.81 -2.09
CA GLU A 101 13.68 -11.00 -1.77
C GLU A 101 13.94 -11.10 -0.25
N PHE A 102 14.30 -9.99 0.39
CA PHE A 102 14.48 -9.95 1.84
C PHE A 102 13.22 -10.43 2.57
N VAL A 103 12.06 -9.91 2.20
CA VAL A 103 10.78 -10.28 2.80
C VAL A 103 10.47 -11.77 2.57
N GLU A 104 10.73 -12.31 1.37
CA GLU A 104 10.48 -13.71 1.02
C GLU A 104 11.36 -14.70 1.81
N VAL A 105 12.60 -14.33 2.12
CA VAL A 105 13.53 -15.21 2.85
C VAL A 105 13.61 -14.91 4.34
N ASN A 106 12.98 -13.84 4.80
CA ASN A 106 13.06 -13.42 6.19
C ASN A 106 12.26 -14.35 7.12
N THR A 107 12.98 -14.94 8.06
CA THR A 107 12.42 -15.83 9.11
C THR A 107 12.33 -15.15 10.48
N ASN A 108 12.66 -13.86 10.59
CA ASN A 108 12.55 -13.12 11.83
C ASN A 108 11.11 -12.65 12.06
N ASP A 109 10.40 -13.33 12.94
CA ASP A 109 9.00 -13.06 13.26
C ASP A 109 8.76 -11.70 13.95
N ASN A 110 9.83 -11.04 14.40
CA ASN A 110 9.74 -9.70 14.96
C ASN A 110 9.71 -8.60 13.90
N ILE A 111 10.02 -8.89 12.62
CA ILE A 111 9.91 -7.92 11.53
C ILE A 111 8.50 -7.99 10.97
N TRP A 112 7.77 -6.88 11.07
CA TRP A 112 6.35 -6.82 10.70
C TRP A 112 6.03 -5.98 9.50
N SER A 113 6.92 -5.06 9.13
CA SER A 113 6.77 -4.27 7.92
C SER A 113 8.12 -3.85 7.33
N VAL A 114 8.16 -3.76 6.01
CA VAL A 114 9.25 -3.15 5.24
C VAL A 114 8.66 -2.16 4.25
N ILE A 115 8.95 -0.88 4.47
CA ILE A 115 8.54 0.23 3.61
C ILE A 115 9.72 0.60 2.72
N PHE A 116 9.52 0.71 1.41
CA PHE A 116 10.62 1.02 0.49
C PHE A 116 10.62 2.47 -0.01
N TYR A 117 9.95 3.36 0.71
CA TYR A 117 10.08 4.80 0.57
C TYR A 117 9.87 5.53 1.90
N ASN A 118 10.55 6.65 2.05
CA ASN A 118 10.51 7.44 3.29
C ASN A 118 9.37 8.48 3.33
N GLY A 119 8.56 8.53 2.28
CA GLY A 119 7.59 9.61 2.09
C GLY A 119 8.25 10.93 1.65
N GLN A 120 7.49 11.78 1.00
CA GLN A 120 8.00 13.06 0.46
C GLN A 120 8.15 14.16 1.52
N TYR A 121 7.85 13.88 2.80
CA TYR A 121 7.76 14.90 3.83
C TYR A 121 8.85 14.74 4.90
N ASP A 122 9.44 15.85 5.33
CA ASP A 122 10.41 15.95 6.44
C ASP A 122 10.03 15.20 7.72
N ILE A 123 8.73 14.95 7.91
CA ILE A 123 8.20 14.21 9.06
C ILE A 123 8.72 12.77 9.08
N CYS A 124 8.93 12.16 7.93
CA CYS A 124 9.38 10.77 7.86
C CYS A 124 10.86 10.61 8.25
N HIS A 125 11.71 11.56 7.90
CA HIS A 125 13.12 11.54 8.32
C HIS A 125 13.30 11.62 9.84
N ARG A 126 12.42 12.31 10.56
CA ARG A 126 12.46 12.39 12.03
C ARG A 126 12.01 11.11 12.72
N THR A 127 11.42 10.18 11.98
CA THR A 127 10.87 8.94 12.51
C THR A 127 11.75 7.73 12.21
N VAL A 128 12.83 7.90 11.45
CA VAL A 128 13.75 6.85 11.06
C VAL A 128 15.05 6.96 11.86
N ASN A 129 15.48 5.88 12.46
CA ASN A 129 16.78 5.77 13.10
C ASN A 129 17.81 5.19 12.13
N PHE A 130 18.58 6.06 11.48
CA PHE A 130 19.60 5.65 10.51
C PHE A 130 20.82 4.95 11.14
N ASN A 131 20.95 5.00 12.47
CA ASN A 131 22.04 4.34 13.22
C ASN A 131 21.71 2.89 13.58
N GLU A 132 20.42 2.53 13.55
CA GLU A 132 19.94 1.18 13.79
C GLU A 132 19.37 0.62 12.48
N TYR A 133 20.02 -0.40 11.93
CA TYR A 133 19.65 -0.96 10.64
C TYR A 133 20.03 -2.43 10.51
N LEU A 134 19.32 -3.10 9.62
CA LEU A 134 19.71 -4.39 9.08
C LEU A 134 20.36 -4.18 7.72
N GLN A 135 21.26 -5.08 7.33
CA GLN A 135 21.87 -5.06 6.01
C GLN A 135 21.58 -6.36 5.28
N TYR A 136 21.09 -6.25 4.06
CA TYR A 136 20.79 -7.39 3.21
C TYR A 136 21.32 -7.16 1.80
N LYS A 137 22.32 -7.94 1.38
CA LYS A 137 22.96 -7.86 0.03
C LYS A 137 23.32 -6.42 -0.40
N GLY A 138 23.79 -5.60 0.55
CA GLY A 138 24.10 -4.20 0.31
C GLY A 138 22.92 -3.22 0.50
N LEU A 139 21.70 -3.71 0.58
CA LEU A 139 20.56 -2.90 0.94
C LEU A 139 20.58 -2.61 2.44
N LYS A 140 20.40 -1.35 2.82
CA LYS A 140 20.29 -0.91 4.22
C LYS A 140 18.83 -0.65 4.56
N LEU A 141 18.34 -1.34 5.56
CA LEU A 141 16.98 -1.27 6.09
C LEU A 141 17.02 -0.67 7.50
N CYS A 142 16.65 0.58 7.62
CA CYS A 142 16.73 1.35 8.88
C CYS A 142 15.48 1.12 9.73
N HIS A 143 15.64 1.23 11.06
CA HIS A 143 14.50 1.13 11.97
C HIS A 143 13.61 2.36 11.88
N LYS A 144 12.31 2.15 11.83
CA LYS A 144 11.30 3.21 11.89
C LYS A 144 10.70 3.26 13.29
N ASN A 145 10.98 4.35 14.02
CA ASN A 145 10.60 4.49 15.43
C ASN A 145 9.18 5.02 15.64
N LYS A 146 8.61 5.67 14.64
CA LYS A 146 7.23 6.18 14.72
C LYS A 146 6.38 5.57 13.64
N ILE A 147 5.39 4.83 14.05
CA ILE A 147 4.45 4.16 13.20
C ILE A 147 3.13 4.94 13.18
N THR A 148 2.49 4.97 12.04
CA THR A 148 1.15 5.54 11.82
C THR A 148 0.24 4.46 11.24
N TYR A 149 -1.02 4.76 11.02
CA TYR A 149 -1.90 3.87 10.27
C TYR A 149 -1.34 3.60 8.88
N GLN A 150 -1.57 2.40 8.38
CA GLN A 150 -0.88 1.84 7.21
C GLN A 150 -1.64 2.14 5.92
N TRP A 151 -1.57 3.39 5.45
CA TRP A 151 -2.11 3.79 4.13
C TRP A 151 -1.08 3.78 3.01
N GLN A 152 0.16 3.41 3.33
CA GLN A 152 1.27 3.40 2.38
C GLN A 152 1.44 2.01 1.78
N HIS A 153 1.85 1.95 0.51
CA HIS A 153 2.25 0.69 -0.11
C HIS A 153 3.50 0.14 0.57
N GLN A 154 3.43 -1.11 1.02
CA GLN A 154 4.48 -1.75 1.79
C GLN A 154 4.33 -3.26 1.85
N PHE A 155 5.42 -3.94 2.14
CA PHE A 155 5.34 -5.32 2.62
C PHE A 155 5.02 -5.31 4.11
N CYS A 156 4.05 -6.11 4.54
CA CYS A 156 3.76 -6.28 5.96
C CYS A 156 3.21 -7.67 6.26
N ARG A 157 3.28 -8.08 7.53
CA ARG A 157 2.57 -9.25 8.01
C ARG A 157 1.07 -8.98 7.96
N SER A 158 0.27 -9.95 7.51
CA SER A 158 -1.18 -9.78 7.33
C SER A 158 -1.89 -9.34 8.61
N LYS A 159 -1.44 -9.82 9.79
CA LYS A 159 -1.96 -9.42 11.11
C LYS A 159 -1.96 -7.91 11.35
N VAL A 160 -1.04 -7.17 10.73
CA VAL A 160 -0.97 -5.72 10.87
C VAL A 160 -2.22 -5.08 10.27
N ILE A 161 -2.59 -5.49 9.06
CA ILE A 161 -3.76 -4.97 8.36
C ILE A 161 -5.05 -5.49 9.01
N LYS A 162 -5.12 -6.79 9.34
CA LYS A 162 -6.27 -7.38 10.05
C LYS A 162 -6.56 -6.59 11.32
N THR A 163 -5.56 -6.45 12.22
CA THR A 163 -5.76 -5.74 13.50
C THR A 163 -6.09 -4.27 13.31
N MET A 164 -5.53 -3.61 12.28
CA MET A 164 -5.86 -2.23 11.98
C MET A 164 -7.35 -2.06 11.67
N PHE A 165 -7.89 -2.92 10.80
CA PHE A 165 -9.30 -2.85 10.41
C PHE A 165 -10.25 -3.44 11.47
N ASP A 166 -9.79 -4.35 12.33
CA ASP A 166 -10.57 -4.83 13.48
C ASP A 166 -10.92 -3.72 14.48
N CYS A 167 -10.15 -2.64 14.49
CA CYS A 167 -10.43 -1.46 15.30
C CYS A 167 -11.53 -0.57 14.74
N LEU A 168 -12.02 -0.82 13.51
CA LEU A 168 -13.14 -0.08 12.92
C LEU A 168 -14.48 -0.64 13.38
N ASP A 169 -15.37 0.25 13.80
CA ASP A 169 -16.79 -0.05 13.96
C ASP A 169 -17.51 0.26 12.65
N GLU A 170 -18.33 -0.66 12.17
CA GLU A 170 -19.17 -0.42 11.01
C GLU A 170 -20.28 0.59 11.33
N PRO A 171 -20.57 1.57 10.47
CA PRO A 171 -20.07 1.80 9.09
C PRO A 171 -18.93 2.84 8.99
N GLU A 172 -17.93 2.79 9.86
CA GLU A 172 -16.86 3.78 9.88
C GLU A 172 -16.02 3.75 8.57
N PHE A 173 -15.54 4.94 8.20
CA PHE A 173 -14.68 5.12 7.02
C PHE A 173 -13.21 5.17 7.42
N PRO A 174 -12.29 4.69 6.58
CA PRO A 174 -10.84 4.67 6.88
C PRO A 174 -10.29 6.02 7.35
N LYS A 175 -10.81 7.13 6.83
CA LYS A 175 -10.39 8.48 7.24
C LYS A 175 -10.62 8.76 8.73
N GLN A 176 -11.59 8.09 9.35
CA GLN A 176 -11.85 8.22 10.78
C GLN A 176 -10.76 7.60 11.62
N MET A 177 -10.04 6.59 11.11
CA MET A 177 -8.93 5.94 11.81
C MET A 177 -7.82 6.92 12.20
N ASP A 178 -7.55 7.94 11.37
CA ASP A 178 -6.53 8.96 11.67
C ASP A 178 -6.86 9.73 12.97
N HIS A 179 -8.15 9.81 13.32
CA HIS A 179 -8.62 10.48 14.52
C HIS A 179 -8.71 9.55 15.73
N MET A 180 -8.69 8.23 15.51
CA MET A 180 -8.90 7.23 16.57
C MET A 180 -7.65 6.89 17.39
N GLN A 181 -6.50 7.51 17.12
CA GLN A 181 -5.24 7.20 17.81
C GLN A 181 -5.30 7.25 19.34
N LYS A 182 -6.25 7.99 19.90
CA LYS A 182 -6.41 8.15 21.34
C LYS A 182 -7.60 7.35 21.90
N GLU A 183 -8.33 6.67 21.05
CA GLU A 183 -9.52 5.92 21.47
C GLU A 183 -9.16 4.53 22.00
N GLU A 184 -9.94 4.05 22.96
CA GLU A 184 -9.76 2.75 23.59
C GLU A 184 -9.78 1.60 22.56
N LYS A 185 -10.67 1.69 21.57
CA LYS A 185 -10.86 0.69 20.54
C LYS A 185 -9.64 0.51 19.62
N SER A 186 -8.77 1.50 19.49
CA SER A 186 -7.54 1.40 18.68
C SER A 186 -6.34 0.84 19.45
N LYS A 187 -6.45 0.64 20.76
CA LYS A 187 -5.38 0.07 21.58
C LYS A 187 -4.84 -1.27 21.08
N PRO A 188 -5.66 -2.24 20.62
CA PRO A 188 -5.14 -3.50 20.10
C PRO A 188 -4.14 -3.29 18.96
N PHE A 189 -4.42 -2.38 18.02
CA PHE A 189 -3.51 -2.04 16.93
C PHE A 189 -2.22 -1.40 17.45
N TRP A 190 -2.30 -0.41 18.35
CA TRP A 190 -1.11 0.25 18.90
C TRP A 190 -0.26 -0.70 19.72
N ASN A 191 -0.87 -1.54 20.55
CA ASN A 191 -0.16 -2.57 21.32
C ASN A 191 0.50 -3.62 20.41
N LEU A 192 -0.11 -3.88 19.25
CA LEU A 192 0.49 -4.78 18.27
C LEU A 192 1.75 -4.14 17.69
N ILE A 193 1.64 -2.94 17.11
CA ILE A 193 2.74 -2.32 16.37
C ILE A 193 3.96 -1.99 17.25
N GLU A 194 3.77 -1.75 18.56
CA GLU A 194 4.87 -1.53 19.50
C GLU A 194 5.73 -2.78 19.75
N LYS A 195 5.22 -3.96 19.42
CA LYS A 195 5.94 -5.23 19.62
C LYS A 195 6.80 -5.63 18.44
N GLY A 196 6.53 -5.06 17.28
CA GLY A 196 7.18 -5.42 16.03
C GLY A 196 8.25 -4.45 15.59
N MET A 197 9.17 -4.96 14.77
CA MET A 197 10.19 -4.15 14.10
C MET A 197 9.65 -3.65 12.77
N TRP A 198 9.78 -2.36 12.55
CA TRP A 198 9.39 -1.67 11.33
C TRP A 198 10.63 -1.18 10.62
N LEU A 199 10.77 -1.56 9.38
CA LEU A 199 11.94 -1.23 8.57
C LEU A 199 11.55 -0.31 7.42
N VAL A 200 12.52 0.50 7.01
CA VAL A 200 12.39 1.36 5.83
C VAL A 200 13.73 1.39 5.12
N THR A 201 13.74 1.44 3.79
CA THR A 201 14.97 1.60 3.02
C THR A 201 15.65 2.93 3.36
N GLU A 202 16.98 2.94 3.52
CA GLU A 202 17.74 4.16 3.80
C GLU A 202 17.48 5.25 2.75
N ASN A 203 17.47 4.85 1.48
CA ASN A 203 17.12 5.71 0.36
C ASN A 203 15.80 5.25 -0.23
N ASN A 204 15.04 6.16 -0.80
CA ASN A 204 13.82 5.80 -1.50
C ASN A 204 14.14 4.82 -2.64
N SER A 205 13.62 3.61 -2.54
CA SER A 205 13.66 2.63 -3.62
C SER A 205 12.55 2.85 -4.63
N VAL A 206 11.49 3.55 -4.22
CA VAL A 206 10.36 3.94 -5.04
C VAL A 206 9.94 5.36 -4.74
N VAL A 207 9.34 6.02 -5.72
CA VAL A 207 8.59 7.26 -5.54
C VAL A 207 7.12 6.96 -5.76
N MET A 208 6.31 7.33 -4.78
CA MET A 208 4.86 7.18 -4.82
C MET A 208 4.22 8.55 -5.02
N ALA A 209 3.17 8.60 -5.81
CA ALA A 209 2.30 9.77 -5.91
C ALA A 209 0.91 9.44 -5.36
N GLU A 210 0.23 10.43 -4.81
CA GLU A 210 -1.21 10.37 -4.51
C GLU A 210 -1.96 11.05 -5.66
N PRO A 211 -2.11 10.34 -6.81
CA PRO A 211 -2.54 11.00 -8.03
C PRO A 211 -4.04 11.25 -8.07
N THR A 212 -4.81 10.55 -7.24
CA THR A 212 -6.27 10.62 -7.32
C THR A 212 -6.90 11.10 -6.02
N THR A 213 -8.05 11.73 -6.13
CA THR A 213 -8.93 12.06 -5.03
C THR A 213 -10.38 11.91 -5.47
N ARG A 214 -11.15 11.11 -4.74
CA ARG A 214 -12.57 10.86 -5.04
C ARG A 214 -12.80 10.40 -6.49
N GLY A 215 -11.90 9.60 -7.04
CA GLY A 215 -11.99 9.08 -8.40
C GLY A 215 -11.54 10.04 -9.50
N LYS A 216 -10.98 11.19 -9.17
CA LYS A 216 -10.46 12.16 -10.13
C LYS A 216 -8.96 12.31 -9.97
N LEU A 217 -8.27 12.54 -11.08
CA LEU A 217 -6.85 12.83 -11.07
C LEU A 217 -6.61 14.20 -10.43
N THR A 218 -5.67 14.27 -9.49
CA THR A 218 -5.26 15.56 -8.91
C THR A 218 -4.32 16.29 -9.86
N LYS A 219 -4.20 17.62 -9.74
CA LYS A 219 -3.19 18.36 -10.51
C LYS A 219 -1.78 17.84 -10.24
N ASN A 220 -1.47 17.53 -8.97
CA ASN A 220 -0.16 16.98 -8.62
C ASN A 220 0.07 15.59 -9.23
N GLY A 221 -0.96 14.74 -9.25
CA GLY A 221 -0.90 13.44 -9.92
C GLY A 221 -0.69 13.57 -11.42
N TYR A 222 -1.42 14.47 -12.07
CA TYR A 222 -1.24 14.78 -13.49
C TYR A 222 0.20 15.24 -13.80
N GLU A 223 0.72 16.19 -13.04
CA GLU A 223 2.10 16.67 -13.21
C GLU A 223 3.14 15.58 -12.92
N SER A 224 2.89 14.73 -11.92
CA SER A 224 3.78 13.60 -11.63
C SER A 224 3.80 12.62 -12.81
N PHE A 225 2.67 12.18 -13.32
CA PHE A 225 2.62 11.28 -14.48
C PHE A 225 3.34 11.88 -15.69
N LYS A 226 3.09 13.16 -15.99
CA LYS A 226 3.75 13.86 -17.07
C LYS A 226 5.28 13.94 -16.87
N ASN A 227 5.73 14.26 -15.67
CA ASN A 227 7.15 14.39 -15.36
C ASN A 227 7.91 13.07 -15.44
N TYR A 228 7.24 11.97 -15.08
CA TYR A 228 7.81 10.62 -15.14
C TYR A 228 7.49 9.87 -16.45
N GLY A 229 6.81 10.53 -17.41
CA GLY A 229 6.50 9.95 -18.72
C GLY A 229 5.47 8.82 -18.69
N LEU A 230 4.68 8.73 -17.63
CA LEU A 230 3.62 7.73 -17.51
C LEU A 230 2.37 8.12 -18.32
N GLU A 231 1.64 7.13 -18.79
CA GLU A 231 0.37 7.34 -19.47
C GLU A 231 -0.61 8.11 -18.58
N ILE A 232 -1.35 9.04 -19.17
CA ILE A 232 -2.45 9.74 -18.51
C ILE A 232 -3.74 9.31 -19.18
N PRO A 233 -4.54 8.43 -18.54
CA PRO A 233 -5.77 7.94 -19.13
C PRO A 233 -6.73 9.09 -19.44
N SER A 234 -7.21 9.15 -20.68
CA SER A 234 -8.09 10.23 -21.16
C SER A 234 -9.44 10.30 -20.44
N GLN A 235 -9.87 9.19 -19.85
CA GLN A 235 -11.11 9.10 -19.07
C GLN A 235 -11.00 9.72 -17.67
N PHE A 236 -9.80 10.04 -17.20
CA PHE A 236 -9.62 10.62 -15.88
C PHE A 236 -9.88 12.13 -15.92
N GLU A 237 -10.94 12.56 -15.24
CA GLU A 237 -11.14 13.98 -15.01
C GLU A 237 -10.08 14.53 -14.06
N VAL A 238 -9.50 15.67 -14.40
CA VAL A 238 -8.58 16.39 -13.51
C VAL A 238 -9.39 17.20 -12.50
N SER A 239 -9.14 16.98 -11.24
CA SER A 239 -9.76 17.72 -10.14
C SER A 239 -9.06 19.06 -9.92
N ASP A 240 -9.84 20.12 -9.73
CA ASP A 240 -9.32 21.43 -9.28
C ASP A 240 -8.96 21.46 -7.80
N ALA A 241 -9.29 20.40 -7.06
CA ALA A 241 -8.93 20.30 -5.66
C ALA A 241 -7.40 20.38 -5.51
N ARG A 242 -6.94 21.39 -4.80
CA ARG A 242 -5.56 21.40 -4.32
C ARG A 242 -5.43 20.30 -3.27
N ILE A 243 -4.48 19.39 -3.44
CA ILE A 243 -4.07 18.55 -2.31
C ILE A 243 -3.56 19.53 -1.26
N ILE A 244 -4.28 19.62 -0.15
CA ILE A 244 -3.75 20.29 1.02
C ILE A 244 -2.59 19.39 1.46
N LYS A 245 -1.35 19.90 1.26
CA LYS A 245 -0.17 19.26 1.83
C LYS A 245 -0.42 19.12 3.33
N ARG A 246 -0.65 17.90 3.78
CA ARG A 246 -0.75 17.58 5.20
C ARG A 246 0.61 17.29 5.78
#